data_8ba358c5b5dba7ccf0e663e777d1090c
#
_entry.id   8ba358c5b5dba7ccf0e663e777d1090c
#
_cell.length_a   1.000
_cell.length_b   1.000
_cell.length_c   1.000
_cell.angle_alpha   90.00
_cell.angle_beta   90.00
_cell.angle_gamma   90.00
#
_symmetry.space_group_name_H-M   'P 1'
#
loop_
_entity.id
_entity.type
_entity.pdbx_description
1 polymer ?
#
loop_
_entity_poly.entity_id
_entity_poly.type
_entity_poly.pdbx_seq_one_letter_code
_entity_poly.pdbx_strand_id
1 'polypeptide(L)'
;MINTEYNHQTNLFKHISQYDEQKTIDFIAIDLNTNLPCAKWWVTFPPYGYGEFNLPVEYIPQLSGIELNAYCKGELISTSIHQWKKLDNRYQFSAPKEELSFGSWHTLVYDNEYESKFNEDDVIYDLGANFGVYTMLAVNNNVEQIYAFEPTPKNIFHLKQTFQFDNNVTIFDKAIGGEDKKITFYLQEHSVGNSMYADGGDALEVDCINLETFILSNNLKHPTIIKCDIEGSEYDFIESLTDDFFKGIHTFIVEFHHNDNNQIWNPLKRLLNLGYNIKMTNNNKIDANMSTFVARK
;
A
#
# COMPACT_ATOMS: atom_id res chain seq x y z
N MET A 1 -34.03 13.02 -6.73
CA MET A 1 -33.21 11.83 -6.47
C MET A 1 -31.81 12.33 -6.09
N ILE A 2 -31.34 11.97 -4.95
CA ILE A 2 -29.99 12.34 -4.49
C ILE A 2 -29.06 11.24 -5.00
N ASN A 3 -28.04 11.61 -5.76
CA ASN A 3 -27.10 10.65 -6.32
C ASN A 3 -25.82 10.72 -5.53
N THR A 4 -25.41 9.63 -4.89
CA THR A 4 -24.10 9.47 -4.28
C THR A 4 -23.27 8.63 -5.23
N GLU A 5 -22.19 9.20 -5.76
CA GLU A 5 -21.27 8.54 -6.67
C GLU A 5 -19.96 8.30 -5.95
N TYR A 6 -19.37 7.13 -6.13
CA TYR A 6 -18.04 6.82 -5.64
C TYR A 6 -17.03 6.94 -6.77
N ASN A 7 -16.00 7.72 -6.55
CA ASN A 7 -14.90 7.86 -7.49
C ASN A 7 -13.75 6.93 -7.05
N HIS A 8 -13.52 5.87 -7.80
CA HIS A 8 -12.47 4.89 -7.55
C HIS A 8 -11.04 5.47 -7.68
N GLN A 9 -10.86 6.57 -8.40
CA GLN A 9 -9.54 7.19 -8.59
C GLN A 9 -9.13 8.09 -7.42
N THR A 10 -10.11 8.70 -6.75
CA THR A 10 -9.87 9.64 -5.65
C THR A 10 -10.26 9.10 -4.29
N ASN A 11 -10.87 7.91 -4.24
CA ASN A 11 -11.44 7.31 -3.03
C ASN A 11 -12.48 8.19 -2.35
N LEU A 12 -13.11 9.06 -3.10
CA LEU A 12 -14.08 10.01 -2.59
C LEU A 12 -15.49 9.64 -2.99
N PHE A 13 -16.41 9.76 -2.04
CA PHE A 13 -17.84 9.79 -2.32
C PHE A 13 -18.23 11.21 -2.66
N LYS A 14 -18.91 11.36 -3.79
CA LYS A 14 -19.49 12.62 -4.20
C LYS A 14 -21.00 12.55 -4.03
N HIS A 15 -21.54 13.45 -3.22
CA HIS A 15 -22.96 13.60 -3.03
C HIS A 15 -23.42 14.95 -3.58
N ILE A 16 -24.44 14.92 -4.42
CA ILE A 16 -24.99 16.12 -5.05
C ILE A 16 -26.26 16.51 -4.28
N SER A 17 -26.22 17.66 -3.63
CA SER A 17 -27.38 18.24 -2.95
C SER A 17 -28.25 19.01 -3.95
N GLN A 18 -29.54 18.65 -3.99
CA GLN A 18 -30.56 19.35 -4.76
C GLN A 18 -31.46 20.23 -3.89
N TYR A 19 -31.03 20.47 -2.64
CA TYR A 19 -31.77 21.31 -1.72
C TYR A 19 -31.50 22.79 -1.95
N ASP A 20 -32.51 23.60 -1.72
CA ASP A 20 -32.44 25.08 -1.81
C ASP A 20 -31.85 25.73 -0.56
N GLU A 21 -31.64 24.96 0.50
CA GLU A 21 -31.02 25.39 1.75
C GLU A 21 -29.90 24.43 2.20
N GLN A 22 -29.06 24.87 3.10
CA GLN A 22 -28.02 24.02 3.73
C GLN A 22 -28.67 22.84 4.44
N LYS A 23 -28.17 21.63 4.18
CA LYS A 23 -28.63 20.38 4.80
C LYS A 23 -27.48 19.60 5.40
N THR A 24 -27.75 19.01 6.56
CA THR A 24 -26.89 17.97 7.13
C THR A 24 -27.46 16.61 6.74
N ILE A 25 -26.64 15.78 6.17
CA ILE A 25 -26.99 14.40 5.75
C ILE A 25 -26.23 13.44 6.66
N ASP A 26 -26.96 12.53 7.28
CA ASP A 26 -26.39 11.41 8.03
C ASP A 26 -26.16 10.24 7.07
N PHE A 27 -24.97 9.68 7.08
CA PHE A 27 -24.62 8.50 6.31
C PHE A 27 -24.44 7.30 7.23
N ILE A 28 -24.96 6.16 6.84
CA ILE A 28 -24.78 4.87 7.48
C ILE A 28 -24.27 3.89 6.42
N ALA A 29 -23.07 3.33 6.63
CA ALA A 29 -22.55 2.24 5.84
C ALA A 29 -22.89 0.92 6.50
N ILE A 30 -23.43 -0.02 5.72
CA ILE A 30 -23.78 -1.38 6.13
C ILE A 30 -22.87 -2.33 5.37
N ASP A 31 -22.18 -3.21 6.08
CA ASP A 31 -21.36 -4.27 5.50
C ASP A 31 -22.24 -5.27 4.74
N LEU A 32 -21.97 -5.46 3.46
CA LEU A 32 -22.75 -6.40 2.61
C LEU A 32 -22.59 -7.88 3.00
N ASN A 33 -21.56 -8.24 3.77
CA ASN A 33 -21.37 -9.63 4.21
C ASN A 33 -22.22 -9.96 5.45
N THR A 34 -22.22 -9.03 6.41
CA THR A 34 -22.86 -9.25 7.73
C THR A 34 -24.24 -8.63 7.84
N ASN A 35 -24.57 -7.71 6.92
CA ASN A 35 -25.76 -6.86 6.96
C ASN A 35 -25.87 -6.03 8.25
N LEU A 36 -24.71 -5.67 8.84
CA LEU A 36 -24.63 -4.85 10.05
C LEU A 36 -24.03 -3.49 9.73
N PRO A 37 -24.43 -2.41 10.44
CA PRO A 37 -23.80 -1.11 10.33
C PRO A 37 -22.31 -1.20 10.68
N CYS A 38 -21.43 -0.70 9.79
CA CYS A 38 -20.00 -0.67 10.00
C CYS A 38 -19.44 0.74 10.18
N ALA A 39 -20.17 1.78 9.73
CA ALA A 39 -19.82 3.17 9.97
C ALA A 39 -21.03 4.08 9.98
N LYS A 40 -20.92 5.19 10.71
CA LYS A 40 -21.89 6.27 10.72
C LYS A 40 -21.19 7.62 10.83
N TRP A 41 -21.58 8.58 9.99
CA TRP A 41 -21.06 9.95 10.02
C TRP A 41 -22.06 10.92 9.39
N TRP A 42 -21.76 12.23 9.42
CA TRP A 42 -22.58 13.25 8.80
C TRP A 42 -21.74 14.24 8.00
N VAL A 43 -22.35 14.81 6.97
CA VAL A 43 -21.77 15.88 6.16
C VAL A 43 -22.80 16.99 5.98
N THR A 44 -22.36 18.23 6.08
CA THR A 44 -23.21 19.39 5.82
C THR A 44 -22.93 19.94 4.43
N PHE A 45 -23.95 19.95 3.58
CA PHE A 45 -23.86 20.40 2.19
C PHE A 45 -24.43 21.81 2.04
N PRO A 46 -23.81 22.67 1.21
CA PRO A 46 -24.37 23.95 0.83
C PRO A 46 -25.62 23.76 -0.07
N PRO A 47 -26.47 24.82 -0.22
CA PRO A 47 -27.58 24.79 -1.16
C PRO A 47 -27.07 24.54 -2.58
N TYR A 48 -27.78 23.68 -3.33
CA TYR A 48 -27.47 23.33 -4.73
C TYR A 48 -26.00 23.01 -4.99
N GLY A 49 -25.31 22.50 -3.97
CA GLY A 49 -23.87 22.20 -4.01
C GLY A 49 -23.60 20.71 -4.11
N TYR A 50 -22.32 20.39 -4.15
CA TYR A 50 -21.85 19.03 -3.94
C TYR A 50 -20.86 19.01 -2.77
N GLY A 51 -20.74 17.87 -2.13
CA GLY A 51 -19.69 17.60 -1.15
C GLY A 51 -18.98 16.32 -1.50
N GLU A 52 -17.68 16.31 -1.32
CA GLU A 52 -16.84 15.13 -1.40
C GLU A 52 -16.45 14.74 0.02
N PHE A 53 -16.45 13.45 0.31
CA PHE A 53 -16.08 12.94 1.62
C PHE A 53 -15.46 11.55 1.51
N ASN A 54 -14.50 11.28 2.35
CA ASN A 54 -13.98 9.94 2.53
C ASN A 54 -14.93 9.12 3.39
N LEU A 55 -14.95 7.82 3.17
CA LEU A 55 -15.61 6.91 4.09
C LEU A 55 -14.84 6.95 5.41
N PRO A 56 -15.40 7.45 6.53
CA PRO A 56 -14.72 7.46 7.81
C PRO A 56 -14.83 6.08 8.50
N VAL A 57 -14.65 5.05 7.71
CA VAL A 57 -14.63 3.67 8.21
C VAL A 57 -13.23 3.40 8.69
N GLU A 58 -13.10 2.97 9.91
CA GLU A 58 -11.94 2.20 10.29
C GLU A 58 -11.93 1.00 9.36
N TYR A 59 -11.02 1.00 8.43
CA TYR A 59 -11.04 0.08 7.33
C TYR A 59 -10.99 -1.37 7.85
N ILE A 60 -12.01 -2.13 7.52
CA ILE A 60 -12.03 -3.56 7.77
C ILE A 60 -11.68 -4.25 6.44
N PRO A 61 -10.48 -4.81 6.30
CA PRO A 61 -10.03 -5.44 5.04
C PRO A 61 -10.95 -6.53 4.52
N GLN A 62 -11.81 -7.07 5.39
CA GLN A 62 -12.75 -8.13 5.05
C GLN A 62 -14.04 -7.66 4.36
N LEU A 63 -14.26 -6.34 4.27
CA LEU A 63 -15.44 -5.83 3.57
C LEU A 63 -15.36 -6.16 2.07
N SER A 64 -16.36 -6.82 1.54
CA SER A 64 -16.53 -7.01 0.08
C SER A 64 -17.29 -5.87 -0.58
N GLY A 65 -17.86 -5.00 0.22
CA GLY A 65 -18.63 -3.84 -0.20
C GLY A 65 -19.51 -3.32 0.92
N ILE A 66 -20.13 -2.19 0.68
CA ILE A 66 -21.09 -1.55 1.58
C ILE A 66 -22.37 -1.18 0.87
N GLU A 67 -23.46 -1.20 1.59
CA GLU A 67 -24.66 -0.43 1.29
C GLU A 67 -24.57 0.91 2.02
N LEU A 68 -24.53 2.00 1.27
CA LEU A 68 -24.44 3.35 1.81
C LEU A 68 -25.84 3.99 1.83
N ASN A 69 -26.36 4.21 3.02
CA ASN A 69 -27.65 4.84 3.26
C ASN A 69 -27.46 6.29 3.72
N ALA A 70 -28.10 7.23 3.03
CA ALA A 70 -28.11 8.64 3.36
C ALA A 70 -29.47 9.04 3.94
N TYR A 71 -29.46 9.74 5.08
CA TYR A 71 -30.63 10.19 5.81
C TYR A 71 -30.63 11.72 5.96
N CYS A 72 -31.78 12.35 5.75
CA CYS A 72 -31.97 13.76 6.11
C CYS A 72 -33.07 13.86 7.16
N LYS A 73 -32.77 14.46 8.30
CA LYS A 73 -33.73 14.59 9.43
C LYS A 73 -34.37 13.25 9.84
N GLY A 74 -33.60 12.16 9.74
CA GLY A 74 -34.04 10.81 10.08
C GLY A 74 -34.79 10.06 8.98
N GLU A 75 -35.08 10.68 7.84
CA GLU A 75 -35.72 10.02 6.69
C GLU A 75 -34.66 9.53 5.68
N LEU A 76 -34.77 8.29 5.24
CA LEU A 76 -33.91 7.71 4.21
C LEU A 76 -34.16 8.42 2.88
N ILE A 77 -33.12 9.04 2.33
CA ILE A 77 -33.23 9.83 1.08
C ILE A 77 -32.51 9.18 -0.09
N SER A 78 -31.52 8.34 0.15
CA SER A 78 -30.88 7.53 -0.89
C SER A 78 -30.21 6.29 -0.33
N THR A 79 -30.08 5.29 -1.17
CA THR A 79 -29.26 4.09 -0.94
C THR A 79 -28.41 3.85 -2.17
N SER A 80 -27.13 3.54 -1.96
CA SER A 80 -26.22 3.12 -3.02
C SER A 80 -25.42 1.91 -2.56
N ILE A 81 -25.11 1.00 -3.49
CA ILE A 81 -24.33 -0.20 -3.20
C ILE A 81 -22.98 -0.04 -3.89
N HIS A 82 -21.92 -0.18 -3.11
CA HIS A 82 -20.54 -0.12 -3.56
C HIS A 82 -19.87 -1.45 -3.25
N GLN A 83 -19.38 -2.13 -4.27
CA GLN A 83 -18.73 -3.43 -4.15
C GLN A 83 -17.29 -3.33 -4.62
N TRP A 84 -16.41 -4.04 -3.95
CA TRP A 84 -15.01 -4.17 -4.30
C TRP A 84 -14.52 -5.60 -4.11
N LYS A 85 -13.35 -5.91 -4.64
CA LYS A 85 -12.77 -7.24 -4.54
C LYS A 85 -12.50 -7.57 -3.07
N LYS A 86 -13.14 -8.65 -2.59
CA LYS A 86 -12.92 -9.16 -1.24
C LYS A 86 -11.55 -9.84 -1.18
N LEU A 87 -10.79 -9.54 -0.14
CA LEU A 87 -9.67 -10.39 0.26
C LEU A 87 -10.20 -11.60 1.04
N ASP A 88 -9.48 -12.71 0.96
CA ASP A 88 -9.89 -13.95 1.60
C ASP A 88 -10.06 -13.74 3.12
N ASN A 89 -11.13 -14.30 3.70
CA ASN A 89 -11.50 -14.15 5.11
C ASN A 89 -10.50 -14.80 6.10
N ARG A 90 -9.43 -15.41 5.61
CA ARG A 90 -8.48 -16.15 6.45
C ARG A 90 -7.67 -15.27 7.40
N TYR A 91 -7.61 -13.96 7.15
CA TYR A 91 -6.70 -13.07 7.83
C TYR A 91 -7.41 -12.01 8.66
N GLN A 92 -7.06 -11.94 9.95
CA GLN A 92 -7.21 -10.72 10.73
C GLN A 92 -6.01 -9.83 10.46
N PHE A 93 -6.16 -8.86 9.57
CA PHE A 93 -5.12 -7.89 9.30
C PHE A 93 -4.92 -6.99 10.51
N SER A 94 -3.71 -6.94 11.03
CA SER A 94 -3.33 -6.10 12.15
C SER A 94 -2.61 -4.85 11.64
N ALA A 95 -3.12 -3.68 12.01
CA ALA A 95 -2.45 -2.40 11.79
C ALA A 95 -2.89 -1.41 12.88
N PRO A 96 -2.13 -0.31 13.10
CA PRO A 96 -2.60 0.77 13.95
C PRO A 96 -3.90 1.36 13.40
N LYS A 97 -4.80 1.70 14.31
CA LYS A 97 -6.13 2.19 13.98
C LYS A 97 -6.10 3.43 13.08
N GLU A 98 -5.19 4.34 13.37
CA GLU A 98 -4.95 5.59 12.65
C GLU A 98 -4.34 5.40 11.25
N GLU A 99 -3.74 4.24 10.99
CA GLU A 99 -3.05 3.90 9.74
C GLU A 99 -3.90 3.04 8.80
N LEU A 100 -5.01 2.51 9.29
CA LEU A 100 -6.00 1.80 8.50
C LEU A 100 -6.77 2.80 7.62
N SER A 101 -6.06 3.58 6.82
CA SER A 101 -6.71 4.47 5.87
C SER A 101 -7.22 3.67 4.68
N PHE A 102 -8.46 3.94 4.30
CA PHE A 102 -9.08 3.37 3.10
C PHE A 102 -8.21 3.62 1.84
N GLY A 103 -7.47 4.75 1.82
CA GLY A 103 -6.63 5.16 0.71
C GLY A 103 -5.52 4.15 0.37
N SER A 104 -4.61 3.87 1.29
CA SER A 104 -3.46 2.97 1.03
C SER A 104 -3.91 1.57 0.62
N TRP A 105 -4.92 1.03 1.32
CA TRP A 105 -5.48 -0.26 0.99
C TRP A 105 -6.14 -0.28 -0.39
N HIS A 106 -6.95 0.74 -0.68
CA HIS A 106 -7.65 0.85 -1.95
C HIS A 106 -6.66 0.91 -3.12
N THR A 107 -5.66 1.76 -3.03
CA THR A 107 -4.64 1.94 -4.06
C THR A 107 -3.92 0.62 -4.38
N LEU A 108 -3.51 -0.13 -3.38
CA LEU A 108 -2.76 -1.37 -3.58
C LEU A 108 -3.65 -2.54 -4.03
N VAL A 109 -4.86 -2.66 -3.48
CA VAL A 109 -5.73 -3.83 -3.69
C VAL A 109 -6.66 -3.66 -4.87
N TYR A 110 -7.28 -2.49 -5.01
CA TYR A 110 -8.35 -2.26 -6.01
C TYR A 110 -7.83 -1.56 -7.26
N ASP A 111 -7.03 -0.53 -7.11
CA ASP A 111 -6.42 0.15 -8.25
C ASP A 111 -5.27 -0.68 -8.82
N ASN A 112 -4.81 -1.71 -8.05
CA ASN A 112 -3.71 -2.57 -8.43
C ASN A 112 -2.50 -1.77 -8.88
N GLU A 113 -2.13 -0.74 -8.11
CA GLU A 113 -1.06 0.20 -8.43
C GLU A 113 0.23 -0.51 -8.84
N TYR A 114 0.55 -1.59 -8.15
CA TYR A 114 1.73 -2.39 -8.46
C TYR A 114 1.49 -3.43 -9.57
N GLU A 115 0.30 -3.46 -10.16
CA GLU A 115 -0.08 -4.38 -11.24
C GLU A 115 0.40 -5.83 -11.00
N SER A 116 0.30 -6.28 -9.76
CA SER A 116 0.89 -7.54 -9.32
C SER A 116 0.22 -8.74 -9.98
N LYS A 117 1.06 -9.63 -10.52
CA LYS A 117 0.65 -10.94 -11.03
C LYS A 117 1.54 -11.96 -10.37
N PHE A 118 0.93 -12.93 -9.72
CA PHE A 118 1.63 -13.93 -8.95
C PHE A 118 1.42 -15.33 -9.54
N ASN A 119 2.46 -16.17 -9.46
CA ASN A 119 2.40 -17.60 -9.70
C ASN A 119 2.66 -18.34 -8.38
N GLU A 120 2.23 -19.59 -8.28
CA GLU A 120 2.39 -20.38 -7.05
C GLU A 120 3.87 -20.66 -6.70
N ASP A 121 4.76 -20.68 -7.70
CA ASP A 121 6.21 -20.89 -7.56
C ASP A 121 7.01 -19.59 -7.33
N ASP A 122 6.32 -18.46 -7.17
CA ASP A 122 7.01 -17.19 -6.95
C ASP A 122 7.62 -17.10 -5.55
N VAL A 123 8.83 -16.54 -5.52
CA VAL A 123 9.54 -16.11 -4.31
C VAL A 123 9.56 -14.60 -4.27
N ILE A 124 8.88 -14.02 -3.30
CA ILE A 124 8.64 -12.60 -3.22
C ILE A 124 9.50 -11.95 -2.15
N TYR A 125 10.09 -10.83 -2.50
CA TYR A 125 10.77 -9.93 -1.58
C TYR A 125 9.97 -8.62 -1.48
N ASP A 126 9.33 -8.41 -0.33
CA ASP A 126 8.57 -7.20 -0.01
C ASP A 126 9.47 -6.28 0.82
N LEU A 127 10.16 -5.36 0.15
CA LEU A 127 11.09 -4.42 0.75
C LEU A 127 10.33 -3.14 1.13
N GLY A 128 10.36 -2.80 2.43
CA GLY A 128 9.48 -1.80 3.02
C GLY A 128 8.06 -2.34 3.15
N ALA A 129 7.90 -3.48 3.84
CA ALA A 129 6.62 -4.17 3.91
C ALA A 129 5.54 -3.42 4.69
N ASN A 130 5.94 -2.45 5.51
CA ASN A 130 5.04 -1.66 6.36
C ASN A 130 4.13 -2.60 7.20
N PHE A 131 2.80 -2.48 7.13
CA PHE A 131 1.87 -3.40 7.81
C PHE A 131 1.58 -4.68 7.03
N GLY A 132 2.19 -4.87 5.84
CA GLY A 132 2.08 -6.10 5.07
C GLY A 132 0.92 -6.18 4.09
N VAL A 133 0.46 -5.06 3.55
CA VAL A 133 -0.62 -5.06 2.54
C VAL A 133 -0.19 -5.82 1.30
N TYR A 134 1.02 -5.56 0.79
CA TYR A 134 1.55 -6.27 -0.37
C TYR A 134 1.86 -7.75 -0.05
N THR A 135 2.46 -8.01 1.10
CA THR A 135 2.68 -9.37 1.62
C THR A 135 1.38 -10.17 1.63
N MET A 136 0.26 -9.56 2.09
CA MET A 136 -1.04 -10.24 2.13
C MET A 136 -1.60 -10.52 0.73
N LEU A 137 -1.41 -9.61 -0.24
CA LEU A 137 -1.78 -9.89 -1.63
C LEU A 137 -1.05 -11.13 -2.16
N ALA A 138 0.23 -11.25 -1.86
CA ALA A 138 1.04 -12.40 -2.25
C ALA A 138 0.57 -13.70 -1.56
N VAL A 139 0.36 -13.68 -0.26
CA VAL A 139 -0.16 -14.83 0.50
C VAL A 139 -1.49 -15.32 -0.05
N ASN A 140 -2.41 -14.40 -0.39
CA ASN A 140 -3.70 -14.76 -0.98
C ASN A 140 -3.61 -15.40 -2.37
N ASN A 141 -2.47 -15.31 -3.03
CA ASN A 141 -2.20 -15.96 -4.31
C ASN A 141 -1.39 -17.26 -4.16
N ASN A 142 -1.20 -17.76 -2.93
CA ASN A 142 -0.53 -19.02 -2.59
C ASN A 142 0.90 -19.13 -3.15
N VAL A 143 1.65 -18.03 -3.15
CA VAL A 143 3.04 -18.01 -3.58
C VAL A 143 3.93 -18.91 -2.72
N GLU A 144 5.05 -19.39 -3.25
CA GLU A 144 5.91 -20.35 -2.57
C GLU A 144 6.53 -19.79 -1.28
N GLN A 145 7.07 -18.56 -1.35
CA GLN A 145 7.78 -17.93 -0.24
C GLN A 145 7.68 -16.41 -0.31
N ILE A 146 7.58 -15.78 0.85
CA ILE A 146 7.62 -14.32 1.00
C ILE A 146 8.64 -13.97 2.07
N TYR A 147 9.54 -13.06 1.71
CA TYR A 147 10.49 -12.43 2.63
C TYR A 147 10.13 -10.95 2.75
N ALA A 148 9.58 -10.56 3.91
CA ALA A 148 9.13 -9.21 4.21
C ALA A 148 10.19 -8.49 5.06
N PHE A 149 10.64 -7.32 4.60
CA PHE A 149 11.63 -6.49 5.28
C PHE A 149 10.99 -5.19 5.73
N GLU A 150 11.11 -4.91 7.01
CA GLU A 150 10.54 -3.72 7.64
C GLU A 150 11.39 -3.33 8.85
N PRO A 151 11.95 -2.10 8.93
CA PRO A 151 12.82 -1.72 10.04
C PRO A 151 12.05 -1.26 11.29
N THR A 152 10.78 -0.84 11.17
CA THR A 152 10.05 -0.16 12.23
C THR A 152 9.42 -1.15 13.21
N PRO A 153 9.74 -1.14 14.52
CA PRO A 153 9.23 -2.11 15.49
C PRO A 153 7.69 -2.14 15.58
N LYS A 154 7.02 -1.00 15.45
CA LYS A 154 5.56 -0.91 15.44
C LYS A 154 4.98 -1.71 14.27
N ASN A 155 5.50 -1.53 13.07
CA ASN A 155 5.04 -2.24 11.87
C ASN A 155 5.36 -3.73 11.93
N ILE A 156 6.55 -4.10 12.40
CA ILE A 156 6.97 -5.50 12.62
C ILE A 156 6.01 -6.22 13.57
N PHE A 157 5.58 -5.55 14.65
CA PHE A 157 4.59 -6.12 15.56
C PHE A 157 3.32 -6.48 14.81
N HIS A 158 2.81 -5.59 13.98
CA HIS A 158 1.59 -5.81 13.19
C HIS A 158 1.78 -6.88 12.11
N LEU A 159 2.90 -6.88 11.40
CA LEU A 159 3.27 -7.93 10.45
C LEU A 159 3.24 -9.32 11.12
N LYS A 160 3.91 -9.46 12.26
CA LYS A 160 3.95 -10.72 13.01
C LYS A 160 2.57 -11.16 13.51
N GLN A 161 1.70 -10.23 13.89
CA GLN A 161 0.31 -10.55 14.28
C GLN A 161 -0.51 -11.02 13.07
N THR A 162 -0.37 -10.36 11.92
CA THR A 162 -1.12 -10.71 10.71
C THR A 162 -0.72 -12.08 10.18
N PHE A 163 0.59 -12.35 10.07
CA PHE A 163 1.11 -13.54 9.40
C PHE A 163 1.59 -14.64 10.34
N GLN A 164 1.15 -14.65 11.59
CA GLN A 164 1.61 -15.59 12.62
C GLN A 164 1.36 -17.07 12.28
N PHE A 165 0.45 -17.37 11.37
CA PHE A 165 0.10 -18.72 10.93
C PHE A 165 0.54 -19.05 9.51
N ASP A 166 1.21 -18.12 8.83
CA ASP A 166 1.65 -18.29 7.44
C ASP A 166 3.09 -18.77 7.39
N ASN A 167 3.27 -20.08 7.24
CA ASN A 167 4.59 -20.70 7.23
C ASN A 167 5.48 -20.28 6.06
N ASN A 168 4.89 -19.70 5.01
CA ASN A 168 5.60 -19.19 3.84
C ASN A 168 5.95 -17.70 3.94
N VAL A 169 5.71 -17.05 5.07
CA VAL A 169 6.11 -15.66 5.33
C VAL A 169 7.24 -15.62 6.36
N THR A 170 8.34 -14.99 5.99
CA THR A 170 9.46 -14.72 6.89
C THR A 170 9.67 -13.21 7.00
N ILE A 171 9.68 -12.68 8.21
CA ILE A 171 9.77 -11.25 8.49
C ILE A 171 11.16 -10.93 9.04
N PHE A 172 11.83 -9.96 8.42
CA PHE A 172 13.14 -9.45 8.83
C PHE A 172 13.03 -8.01 9.31
N ASP A 173 13.58 -7.73 10.50
CA ASP A 173 13.67 -6.42 11.13
C ASP A 173 14.87 -5.62 10.59
N LYS A 174 14.89 -5.39 9.29
CA LYS A 174 16.00 -4.77 8.58
C LYS A 174 15.52 -3.69 7.62
N ALA A 175 16.27 -2.60 7.55
CA ALA A 175 16.20 -1.67 6.43
C ALA A 175 17.00 -2.21 5.24
N ILE A 176 16.63 -1.80 4.03
CA ILE A 176 17.34 -2.15 2.80
C ILE A 176 18.07 -0.91 2.27
N GLY A 177 19.30 -1.10 1.82
CA GLY A 177 20.10 -0.06 1.20
C GLY A 177 21.24 -0.60 0.36
N GLY A 178 22.20 0.26 -0.01
CA GLY A 178 23.33 -0.12 -0.85
C GLY A 178 24.43 -0.92 -0.14
N GLU A 179 24.51 -0.87 1.19
CA GLU A 179 25.58 -1.49 1.98
C GLU A 179 25.10 -1.86 3.39
N ASP A 180 25.82 -2.79 4.01
CA ASP A 180 25.59 -3.17 5.41
C ASP A 180 26.12 -2.09 6.35
N LYS A 181 25.20 -1.44 7.09
CA LYS A 181 25.54 -0.42 8.08
C LYS A 181 24.43 -0.19 9.08
N LYS A 182 24.73 0.48 10.18
CA LYS A 182 23.68 1.04 11.03
C LYS A 182 23.28 2.42 10.53
N ILE A 183 21.98 2.65 10.48
CA ILE A 183 21.43 3.94 10.07
C ILE A 183 20.46 4.48 11.12
N THR A 184 20.32 5.79 11.15
CA THR A 184 19.25 6.44 11.90
C THR A 184 18.03 6.52 11.01
N PHE A 185 16.93 5.93 11.45
CA PHE A 185 15.64 5.93 10.79
C PHE A 185 14.70 6.85 11.57
N TYR A 186 14.07 7.81 10.92
CA TYR A 186 13.22 8.79 11.57
C TYR A 186 11.77 8.37 11.45
N LEU A 187 11.12 8.19 12.61
CA LEU A 187 9.72 7.82 12.71
C LEU A 187 8.85 9.07 12.58
N GLN A 188 7.93 9.06 11.65
CA GLN A 188 6.93 10.10 11.47
C GLN A 188 5.62 9.73 12.20
N GLU A 189 4.72 10.69 12.36
CA GLU A 189 3.40 10.47 12.97
C GLU A 189 2.61 9.39 12.20
N HIS A 190 2.74 9.38 10.87
CA HIS A 190 2.22 8.32 9.99
C HIS A 190 3.35 7.45 9.44
N SER A 191 3.16 6.15 9.41
CA SER A 191 4.19 5.17 9.05
C SER A 191 4.68 5.28 7.60
N VAL A 192 3.84 5.78 6.71
CA VAL A 192 4.17 6.01 5.28
C VAL A 192 5.20 7.11 5.04
N GLY A 193 5.61 7.84 6.07
CA GLY A 193 6.64 8.88 5.98
C GLY A 193 7.93 8.52 6.74
N ASN A 194 8.04 7.30 7.26
CA ASN A 194 9.23 6.87 7.99
C ASN A 194 10.40 6.68 7.05
N SER A 195 11.49 7.41 7.23
CA SER A 195 12.60 7.45 6.28
C SER A 195 13.94 7.73 6.97
N MET A 196 15.03 7.35 6.32
CA MET A 196 16.38 7.76 6.76
C MET A 196 16.70 9.22 6.39
N TYR A 197 15.89 9.86 5.57
CA TYR A 197 16.08 11.24 5.08
C TYR A 197 15.08 12.24 5.65
N ALA A 198 14.16 11.81 6.52
CA ALA A 198 13.19 12.72 7.11
C ALA A 198 13.83 13.67 8.13
N ASP A 199 13.41 14.93 8.13
CA ASP A 199 13.81 15.90 9.12
C ASP A 199 12.81 15.91 10.29
N GLY A 200 13.25 15.40 11.46
CA GLY A 200 12.44 15.36 12.68
C GLY A 200 11.70 14.03 12.89
N GLY A 201 11.11 13.88 14.07
CA GLY A 201 10.51 12.63 14.55
C GLY A 201 11.42 11.91 15.55
N ASP A 202 10.95 10.79 16.10
CA ASP A 202 11.73 9.95 16.99
C ASP A 202 12.79 9.19 16.18
N ALA A 203 14.05 9.29 16.59
CA ALA A 203 15.16 8.63 15.92
C ALA A 203 15.31 7.18 16.40
N LEU A 204 15.38 6.23 15.49
CA LEU A 204 15.60 4.82 15.74
C LEU A 204 16.87 4.35 15.02
N GLU A 205 17.81 3.73 15.73
CA GLU A 205 18.94 3.05 15.08
C GLU A 205 18.49 1.68 14.58
N VAL A 206 18.65 1.42 13.28
CA VAL A 206 18.29 0.16 12.63
C VAL A 206 19.44 -0.40 11.81
N ASP A 207 19.45 -1.73 11.63
CA ASP A 207 20.40 -2.38 10.73
C ASP A 207 19.91 -2.23 9.29
N CYS A 208 20.72 -1.58 8.47
CA CYS A 208 20.55 -1.53 7.02
C CYS A 208 21.43 -2.60 6.38
N ILE A 209 20.89 -3.32 5.41
CA ILE A 209 21.59 -4.43 4.76
C ILE A 209 21.64 -4.26 3.24
N ASN A 210 22.70 -4.80 2.64
CA ASN A 210 22.73 -5.09 1.22
C ASN A 210 22.00 -6.42 0.98
N LEU A 211 20.93 -6.39 0.17
CA LEU A 211 20.04 -7.53 -0.03
C LEU A 211 20.75 -8.74 -0.65
N GLU A 212 21.61 -8.52 -1.66
CA GLU A 212 22.29 -9.61 -2.37
C GLU A 212 23.22 -10.39 -1.43
N THR A 213 24.02 -9.69 -0.63
CA THR A 213 24.89 -10.31 0.36
C THR A 213 24.13 -10.99 1.48
N PHE A 214 23.00 -10.40 1.90
CA PHE A 214 22.14 -10.96 2.93
C PHE A 214 21.48 -12.28 2.49
N ILE A 215 20.97 -12.35 1.26
CA ILE A 215 20.40 -13.57 0.68
C ILE A 215 21.42 -14.70 0.69
N LEU A 216 22.63 -14.43 0.21
CA LEU A 216 23.72 -15.41 0.16
C LEU A 216 24.12 -15.90 1.56
N SER A 217 24.31 -14.97 2.50
CA SER A 217 24.77 -15.28 3.86
C SER A 217 23.74 -16.06 4.67
N ASN A 218 22.45 -15.89 4.37
CA ASN A 218 21.35 -16.56 5.08
C ASN A 218 20.75 -17.75 4.30
N ASN A 219 21.35 -18.10 3.16
CA ASN A 219 20.89 -19.18 2.29
C ASN A 219 19.39 -19.08 1.95
N LEU A 220 18.92 -17.86 1.65
CA LEU A 220 17.53 -17.61 1.27
C LEU A 220 17.31 -17.99 -0.20
N LYS A 221 16.06 -18.28 -0.55
CA LYS A 221 15.68 -18.49 -1.95
C LYS A 221 15.84 -17.20 -2.74
N HIS A 222 16.32 -17.34 -3.99
CA HIS A 222 16.48 -16.20 -4.89
C HIS A 222 15.10 -15.60 -5.27
N PRO A 223 14.94 -14.26 -5.32
CA PRO A 223 13.68 -13.63 -5.69
C PRO A 223 13.29 -13.91 -7.15
N THR A 224 11.99 -14.09 -7.37
CA THR A 224 11.35 -14.01 -8.70
C THR A 224 10.61 -12.69 -8.88
N ILE A 225 10.13 -12.13 -7.77
CA ILE A 225 9.47 -10.82 -7.70
C ILE A 225 10.10 -10.00 -6.57
N ILE A 226 10.42 -8.74 -6.85
CA ILE A 226 10.79 -7.75 -5.83
C ILE A 226 9.80 -6.59 -5.88
N LYS A 227 9.19 -6.25 -4.75
CA LYS A 227 8.57 -4.94 -4.50
C LYS A 227 9.54 -4.15 -3.64
N CYS A 228 9.87 -2.94 -4.07
CA CYS A 228 10.80 -2.04 -3.42
C CYS A 228 10.13 -0.67 -3.25
N ASP A 229 9.87 -0.33 -2.00
CA ASP A 229 9.33 0.93 -1.55
C ASP A 229 9.93 1.14 -0.15
N ILE A 230 11.10 1.78 -0.11
CA ILE A 230 12.00 1.85 1.05
C ILE A 230 12.35 3.28 1.46
N GLU A 231 11.47 4.21 1.02
CA GLU A 231 11.44 5.58 1.50
C GLU A 231 12.77 6.34 1.32
N GLY A 232 13.31 6.25 0.09
CA GLY A 232 14.42 7.06 -0.40
C GLY A 232 15.75 6.33 -0.62
N SER A 233 15.86 5.04 -0.29
CA SER A 233 17.08 4.24 -0.53
C SER A 233 17.07 3.45 -1.84
N GLU A 234 16.04 3.59 -2.67
CA GLU A 234 15.80 2.79 -3.89
C GLU A 234 16.96 2.92 -4.88
N TYR A 235 17.53 4.11 -5.01
CA TYR A 235 18.63 4.39 -5.93
C TYR A 235 19.89 3.63 -5.52
N ASP A 236 20.34 3.81 -4.28
CA ASP A 236 21.51 3.15 -3.73
C ASP A 236 21.35 1.64 -3.71
N PHE A 237 20.14 1.15 -3.39
CA PHE A 237 19.80 -0.26 -3.42
C PHE A 237 19.97 -0.85 -4.82
N ILE A 238 19.31 -0.28 -5.84
CA ILE A 238 19.38 -0.80 -7.21
C ILE A 238 20.82 -0.72 -7.75
N GLU A 239 21.55 0.34 -7.44
CA GLU A 239 22.94 0.52 -7.89
C GLU A 239 23.88 -0.52 -7.27
N SER A 240 23.63 -0.94 -6.03
CA SER A 240 24.47 -1.90 -5.31
C SER A 240 24.34 -3.34 -5.81
N LEU A 241 23.24 -3.70 -6.49
CA LEU A 241 23.01 -5.05 -6.99
C LEU A 241 23.89 -5.38 -8.20
N THR A 242 24.35 -6.62 -8.30
CA THR A 242 25.02 -7.08 -9.51
C THR A 242 24.04 -7.36 -10.65
N ASP A 243 24.49 -7.34 -11.91
CA ASP A 243 23.62 -7.71 -13.04
C ASP A 243 23.21 -9.18 -12.97
N ASP A 244 24.04 -10.02 -12.36
CA ASP A 244 23.74 -11.43 -12.12
C ASP A 244 22.57 -11.62 -11.14
N PHE A 245 22.43 -10.74 -10.16
CA PHE A 245 21.32 -10.77 -9.23
C PHE A 245 19.95 -10.63 -9.90
N PHE A 246 19.87 -9.88 -11.00
CA PHE A 246 18.62 -9.75 -11.76
C PHE A 246 18.26 -10.98 -12.61
N LYS A 247 19.12 -12.02 -12.65
CA LYS A 247 18.78 -13.28 -13.30
C LYS A 247 17.73 -14.03 -12.47
N GLY A 248 16.65 -14.46 -13.12
CA GLY A 248 15.53 -15.13 -12.44
C GLY A 248 14.46 -14.20 -11.91
N ILE A 249 14.74 -12.91 -11.75
CA ILE A 249 13.72 -11.92 -11.40
C ILE A 249 12.95 -11.55 -12.65
N HIS A 250 11.67 -11.90 -12.73
CA HIS A 250 10.81 -11.56 -13.86
C HIS A 250 9.96 -10.30 -13.61
N THR A 251 9.78 -9.90 -12.35
CA THR A 251 9.03 -8.69 -11.99
C THR A 251 9.78 -7.89 -10.93
N PHE A 252 10.02 -6.62 -11.22
CA PHE A 252 10.62 -5.66 -10.31
C PHE A 252 9.70 -4.44 -10.21
N ILE A 253 9.11 -4.24 -9.04
CA ILE A 253 8.22 -3.13 -8.72
C ILE A 253 9.00 -2.16 -7.86
N VAL A 254 9.05 -0.89 -8.23
CA VAL A 254 9.79 0.10 -7.46
C VAL A 254 9.03 1.42 -7.39
N GLU A 255 8.91 1.94 -6.18
CA GLU A 255 8.46 3.29 -5.92
C GLU A 255 9.70 4.14 -5.58
N PHE A 256 10.06 5.04 -6.50
CA PHE A 256 11.18 5.95 -6.31
C PHE A 256 10.75 7.19 -5.56
N HIS A 257 11.42 7.48 -4.45
CA HIS A 257 11.31 8.74 -3.73
C HIS A 257 12.39 9.71 -4.23
N HIS A 258 11.97 10.82 -4.83
CA HIS A 258 12.87 11.75 -5.49
C HIS A 258 13.47 12.74 -4.49
N ASN A 259 14.75 13.00 -4.66
CA ASN A 259 15.42 14.16 -4.07
C ASN A 259 16.22 14.88 -5.16
N ASP A 260 16.71 16.08 -4.86
CA ASP A 260 17.38 16.96 -5.84
C ASP A 260 18.63 16.34 -6.51
N ASN A 261 19.18 15.26 -5.91
CA ASN A 261 20.38 14.59 -6.40
C ASN A 261 20.12 13.33 -7.20
N ASN A 262 18.88 12.80 -7.19
CA ASN A 262 18.56 11.52 -7.79
C ASN A 262 18.25 11.64 -9.28
N GLN A 263 18.83 10.72 -10.05
CA GLN A 263 18.62 10.62 -11.49
C GLN A 263 17.89 9.32 -11.82
N ILE A 264 16.57 9.35 -11.79
CA ILE A 264 15.70 8.19 -12.04
C ILE A 264 16.04 7.45 -13.34
N TRP A 265 16.60 8.14 -14.33
CA TRP A 265 16.96 7.55 -15.61
C TRP A 265 18.06 6.50 -15.52
N ASN A 266 18.97 6.58 -14.54
CA ASN A 266 20.06 5.61 -14.39
C ASN A 266 19.52 4.21 -14.04
N PRO A 267 18.75 4.02 -12.95
CA PRO A 267 18.17 2.72 -12.63
C PRO A 267 17.18 2.23 -13.71
N LEU A 268 16.36 3.10 -14.29
CA LEU A 268 15.44 2.69 -15.36
C LEU A 268 16.20 2.22 -16.61
N LYS A 269 17.25 2.94 -17.03
CA LYS A 269 18.10 2.54 -18.15
C LYS A 269 18.78 1.21 -17.90
N ARG A 270 19.24 0.97 -16.66
CA ARG A 270 19.83 -0.30 -16.26
C ARG A 270 18.82 -1.45 -16.42
N LEU A 271 17.63 -1.30 -15.89
CA LEU A 271 16.55 -2.30 -16.01
C LEU A 271 16.20 -2.58 -17.49
N LEU A 272 16.11 -1.54 -18.33
CA LEU A 272 15.91 -1.70 -19.77
C LEU A 272 17.04 -2.52 -20.43
N ASN A 273 18.30 -2.23 -20.09
CA ASN A 273 19.47 -2.97 -20.60
C ASN A 273 19.48 -4.43 -20.13
N LEU A 274 18.90 -4.73 -18.98
CA LEU A 274 18.73 -6.08 -18.43
C LEU A 274 17.53 -6.82 -19.03
N GLY A 275 16.84 -6.22 -20.01
CA GLY A 275 15.75 -6.83 -20.78
C GLY A 275 14.36 -6.66 -20.18
N TYR A 276 14.17 -5.76 -19.21
CA TYR A 276 12.85 -5.47 -18.70
C TYR A 276 12.07 -4.50 -19.60
N ASN A 277 10.77 -4.72 -19.68
CA ASN A 277 9.81 -3.76 -20.17
C ASN A 277 9.27 -2.96 -18.97
N ILE A 278 9.33 -1.65 -19.03
CA ILE A 278 9.00 -0.77 -17.89
C ILE A 278 7.72 -0.02 -18.17
N LYS A 279 6.81 -0.03 -17.19
CA LYS A 279 5.57 0.74 -17.19
C LYS A 279 5.50 1.59 -15.91
N MET A 280 5.15 2.85 -16.04
CA MET A 280 4.75 3.71 -14.91
C MET A 280 3.28 3.44 -14.57
N THR A 281 2.97 3.25 -13.29
CA THR A 281 1.65 2.76 -12.84
C THR A 281 0.78 3.81 -12.15
N ASN A 282 1.36 4.80 -11.51
CA ASN A 282 0.57 5.84 -10.87
C ASN A 282 0.06 6.87 -11.89
N ASN A 283 -1.13 6.68 -12.39
CA ASN A 283 -2.01 7.59 -13.16
C ASN A 283 -1.32 8.65 -14.07
N ASN A 284 -0.12 8.36 -14.62
CA ASN A 284 0.68 9.28 -15.44
C ASN A 284 0.96 10.65 -14.78
N LYS A 285 0.79 10.76 -13.47
CA LYS A 285 1.25 11.91 -12.71
C LYS A 285 2.60 11.54 -12.13
N ILE A 286 3.65 12.12 -12.69
CA ILE A 286 4.90 12.22 -11.94
C ILE A 286 4.56 13.15 -10.79
N ASP A 287 4.36 12.61 -9.60
CA ASP A 287 4.44 13.43 -8.40
C ASP A 287 5.87 13.98 -8.38
N ALA A 288 6.00 15.27 -8.04
CA ALA A 288 7.33 15.87 -7.94
C ALA A 288 8.24 15.10 -6.95
N ASN A 289 7.65 14.32 -6.06
CA ASN A 289 8.33 13.65 -4.97
C ASN A 289 8.44 12.11 -5.11
N MET A 290 7.59 11.47 -5.92
CA MET A 290 7.60 10.01 -6.05
C MET A 290 7.09 9.51 -7.41
N SER A 291 7.53 8.34 -7.83
CA SER A 291 7.08 7.68 -9.06
C SER A 291 7.16 6.17 -8.94
N THR A 292 6.08 5.47 -9.29
CA THR A 292 6.00 4.01 -9.24
C THR A 292 6.15 3.39 -10.61
N PHE A 293 7.01 2.38 -10.72
CA PHE A 293 7.29 1.65 -11.95
C PHE A 293 7.19 0.15 -11.73
N VAL A 294 6.67 -0.52 -12.74
CA VAL A 294 6.67 -1.98 -12.84
C VAL A 294 7.50 -2.40 -14.04
N ALA A 295 8.58 -3.12 -13.79
CA ALA A 295 9.49 -3.66 -14.80
C ALA A 295 9.28 -5.18 -14.91
N ARG A 296 9.06 -5.71 -16.14
CA ARG A 296 8.83 -7.13 -16.40
C ARG A 296 9.65 -7.66 -17.56
N LYS A 297 10.13 -8.90 -17.42
CA LYS A 297 10.71 -9.70 -18.52
C LYS A 297 9.65 -10.52 -19.22
#